data_56e67d8ce3b42de57cb8a34990e3fd26
#
_entry.id   56e67d8ce3b42de57cb8a34990e3fd26
#
_cell.length_a   1.000
_cell.length_b   1.000
_cell.length_c   1.000
_cell.angle_alpha   90.00
_cell.angle_beta   90.00
_cell.angle_gamma   90.00
#
_symmetry.space_group_name_H-M   'P 1'
#
loop_
_entity.id
_entity.type
_entity.pdbx_description
1 polymer ?
#
loop_
_entity_poly.entity_id
_entity_poly.type
_entity_poly.pdbx_seq_one_letter_code
_entity_poly.pdbx_strand_id
1 'polypeptide(L)'
;MAKPASSRCNLDCRYCFYIDKPAHPVMDDITLSTFIQQHIAAQPGPDILFAWQGGEPTLCGLDFFHRVVALQKQFGAGKQIQNAFQTNGILLNDAWCRFLHDNNWLVGLSLDGPADLHDAFRVSRRGNPTHQKVMTALQKLVEYRVEFNLLVVVNRLNSNQPERMYHYLRQLGTPFLQFIPLVELDEHGRLTAESVESQAWGQFLKSVFDIWVREDIGRVYIQLFDSTLGVWCGYPSQMCALSQDCGHAFALEANGDLYQCDHYVYPQYRLGNIHHTPLKALNASPQAKAFGELKRTTLSAACQACSLLRFCHGDCPKHRDESGKSMLCAGYRDFIRHSAPHMRVMRDLIRQHRSPAELMAMLRAGR
;
A
#
# COMPACT_ATOMS: atom_id res chain seq x y z
N MET A 1 -7.08 -9.24 -0.73
CA MET A 1 -6.97 -8.57 -2.04
C MET A 1 -7.07 -9.58 -3.16
N ALA A 2 -7.66 -9.21 -4.30
CA ALA A 2 -7.78 -10.09 -5.46
C ALA A 2 -6.89 -9.61 -6.61
N LYS A 3 -6.30 -10.55 -7.34
CA LYS A 3 -5.38 -10.35 -8.46
C LYS A 3 -6.00 -10.92 -9.75
N PRO A 4 -7.05 -10.24 -10.29
CA PRO A 4 -7.85 -10.82 -11.38
C PRO A 4 -7.07 -10.97 -12.70
N ALA A 5 -6.02 -10.17 -12.91
CA ALA A 5 -5.11 -10.29 -14.05
C ALA A 5 -3.86 -11.12 -13.72
N SER A 6 -3.74 -11.69 -12.49
CA SER A 6 -2.54 -12.37 -12.01
C SER A 6 -1.31 -11.46 -12.12
N SER A 7 -0.16 -11.97 -12.62
CA SER A 7 1.05 -11.18 -12.87
C SER A 7 1.06 -10.41 -14.20
N ARG A 8 0.00 -10.53 -15.00
CA ARG A 8 -0.07 -9.86 -16.31
C ARG A 8 -0.12 -8.35 -16.14
N CYS A 9 0.80 -7.65 -16.81
CA CYS A 9 0.89 -6.19 -16.80
C CYS A 9 1.25 -5.65 -18.17
N ASN A 10 0.85 -4.43 -18.46
CA ASN A 10 1.23 -3.68 -19.68
C ASN A 10 2.51 -2.86 -19.48
N LEU A 11 3.06 -2.81 -18.26
CA LEU A 11 4.35 -2.22 -17.93
C LEU A 11 5.39 -3.30 -17.61
N ASP A 12 6.65 -2.85 -17.55
CA ASP A 12 7.83 -3.62 -17.18
C ASP A 12 8.67 -2.81 -16.18
N CYS A 13 8.08 -2.58 -14.99
CA CYS A 13 8.74 -1.79 -13.97
C CYS A 13 9.94 -2.56 -13.41
N ARG A 14 11.14 -1.96 -13.45
CA ARG A 14 12.42 -2.61 -13.12
C ARG A 14 12.52 -3.16 -11.69
N TYR A 15 11.68 -2.71 -10.79
CA TYR A 15 11.61 -3.16 -9.40
C TYR A 15 10.38 -4.04 -9.09
N CYS A 16 9.64 -4.48 -10.10
CA CYS A 16 8.36 -5.15 -9.86
C CYS A 16 8.56 -6.55 -9.28
N PHE A 17 8.29 -6.73 -8.00
CA PHE A 17 8.38 -8.04 -7.32
C PHE A 17 7.31 -9.05 -7.80
N TYR A 18 6.33 -8.59 -8.58
CA TYR A 18 5.19 -9.42 -8.99
C TYR A 18 5.28 -9.92 -10.44
N ILE A 19 6.13 -9.33 -11.29
CA ILE A 19 6.21 -9.65 -12.71
C ILE A 19 6.68 -11.09 -12.98
N ASP A 20 7.50 -11.65 -12.10
CA ASP A 20 8.05 -13.00 -12.21
C ASP A 20 7.15 -14.08 -11.59
N LYS A 21 5.97 -13.71 -11.09
CA LYS A 21 5.01 -14.69 -10.58
C LYS A 21 4.34 -15.43 -11.75
N PRO A 22 3.88 -16.67 -11.52
CA PRO A 22 3.15 -17.41 -12.55
C PRO A 22 2.00 -16.58 -13.13
N ALA A 23 1.94 -16.46 -14.46
CA ALA A 23 0.85 -15.78 -15.13
C ALA A 23 -0.30 -16.77 -15.36
N HIS A 24 -1.47 -16.46 -14.81
CA HIS A 24 -2.72 -17.16 -15.09
C HIS A 24 -3.56 -16.40 -16.10
N PRO A 25 -4.52 -17.06 -16.77
CA PRO A 25 -5.59 -16.35 -17.48
C PRO A 25 -6.30 -15.34 -16.57
N VAL A 26 -7.02 -14.40 -17.15
CA VAL A 26 -7.90 -13.51 -16.37
C VAL A 26 -8.89 -14.37 -15.57
N MET A 27 -9.17 -13.96 -14.34
CA MET A 27 -10.13 -14.63 -13.46
C MET A 27 -11.46 -14.84 -14.18
N ASP A 28 -11.91 -16.08 -14.21
CA ASP A 28 -13.18 -16.45 -14.82
C ASP A 28 -14.40 -16.09 -13.96
N ASP A 29 -15.57 -16.14 -14.54
CA ASP A 29 -16.82 -15.74 -13.87
C ASP A 29 -17.17 -16.67 -12.69
N ILE A 30 -16.76 -17.95 -12.74
CA ILE A 30 -17.01 -18.90 -11.65
C ILE A 30 -16.13 -18.52 -10.45
N THR A 31 -14.84 -18.27 -10.68
CA THR A 31 -13.91 -17.85 -9.63
C THR A 31 -14.30 -16.49 -9.04
N LEU A 32 -14.68 -15.54 -9.90
CA LEU A 32 -15.13 -14.21 -9.47
C LEU A 32 -16.38 -14.30 -8.59
N SER A 33 -17.40 -15.04 -9.01
CA SER A 33 -18.64 -15.21 -8.25
C SER A 33 -18.39 -15.91 -6.92
N THR A 34 -17.59 -16.99 -6.92
CA THR A 34 -17.19 -17.72 -5.73
C THR A 34 -16.46 -16.83 -4.74
N PHE A 35 -15.50 -16.04 -5.23
CA PHE A 35 -14.75 -15.10 -4.38
C PHE A 35 -15.65 -14.06 -3.74
N ILE A 36 -16.48 -13.36 -4.53
CA ILE A 36 -17.34 -12.28 -4.01
C ILE A 36 -18.30 -12.83 -2.98
N GLN A 37 -18.96 -13.94 -3.26
CA GLN A 37 -19.90 -14.59 -2.34
C GLN A 37 -19.20 -14.98 -1.02
N GLN A 38 -18.08 -15.69 -1.11
CA GLN A 38 -17.35 -16.16 0.07
C GLN A 38 -16.75 -15.01 0.88
N HIS A 39 -16.24 -13.96 0.23
CA HIS A 39 -15.65 -12.81 0.90
C HIS A 39 -16.71 -12.05 1.70
N ILE A 40 -17.89 -11.82 1.12
CA ILE A 40 -19.01 -11.17 1.81
C ILE A 40 -19.49 -12.04 2.98
N ALA A 41 -19.67 -13.34 2.76
CA ALA A 41 -20.14 -14.26 3.81
C ALA A 41 -19.15 -14.43 4.97
N ALA A 42 -17.84 -14.23 4.71
CA ALA A 42 -16.80 -14.35 5.74
C ALA A 42 -16.72 -13.13 6.67
N GLN A 43 -17.27 -11.98 6.28
CA GLN A 43 -17.18 -10.72 7.05
C GLN A 43 -18.36 -10.57 7.99
N PRO A 44 -18.14 -10.55 9.34
CA PRO A 44 -19.23 -10.44 10.30
C PRO A 44 -19.85 -9.03 10.38
N GLY A 45 -19.04 -7.98 10.05
CA GLY A 45 -19.47 -6.58 10.12
C GLY A 45 -20.30 -6.12 8.93
N PRO A 46 -20.85 -4.90 8.99
CA PRO A 46 -21.59 -4.30 7.88
C PRO A 46 -20.67 -3.83 6.75
N ASP A 47 -19.44 -3.41 7.06
CA ASP A 47 -18.51 -2.82 6.11
C ASP A 47 -17.61 -3.89 5.49
N ILE A 48 -17.56 -3.93 4.17
CA ILE A 48 -16.77 -4.92 3.41
C ILE A 48 -15.90 -4.19 2.39
N LEU A 49 -14.59 -4.36 2.52
CA LEU A 49 -13.62 -3.81 1.59
C LEU A 49 -13.12 -4.88 0.62
N PHE A 50 -13.25 -4.61 -0.67
CA PHE A 50 -12.58 -5.33 -1.73
C PHE A 50 -11.36 -4.52 -2.22
N ALA A 51 -10.21 -5.17 -2.33
CA ALA A 51 -9.01 -4.57 -2.92
C ALA A 51 -8.64 -5.32 -4.20
N TRP A 52 -8.55 -4.60 -5.31
CA TRP A 52 -8.26 -5.10 -6.64
C TRP A 52 -6.88 -4.61 -7.07
N GLN A 53 -5.98 -5.52 -7.27
CA GLN A 53 -4.61 -5.24 -7.73
C GLN A 53 -4.01 -6.45 -8.44
N GLY A 54 -2.72 -6.51 -8.62
CA GLY A 54 -2.04 -7.63 -9.26
C GLY A 54 -0.97 -7.10 -10.20
N GLY A 55 -0.88 -7.65 -11.40
CA GLY A 55 -0.09 -7.04 -12.46
C GLY A 55 -0.70 -5.68 -12.83
N GLU A 56 -1.66 -5.68 -13.74
CA GLU A 56 -2.49 -4.50 -14.00
C GLU A 56 -3.96 -4.91 -14.15
N PRO A 57 -4.82 -4.60 -13.17
CA PRO A 57 -6.20 -5.07 -13.18
C PRO A 57 -7.05 -4.49 -14.33
N THR A 58 -6.70 -3.32 -14.89
CA THR A 58 -7.41 -2.76 -16.05
C THR A 58 -7.33 -3.66 -17.30
N LEU A 59 -6.39 -4.60 -17.34
CA LEU A 59 -6.30 -5.60 -18.41
C LEU A 59 -7.46 -6.59 -18.43
N CYS A 60 -8.22 -6.71 -17.34
CA CYS A 60 -9.44 -7.51 -17.29
C CYS A 60 -10.59 -6.88 -18.10
N GLY A 61 -10.47 -5.59 -18.45
CA GLY A 61 -11.50 -4.84 -19.15
C GLY A 61 -12.63 -4.35 -18.22
N LEU A 62 -13.35 -3.34 -18.68
CA LEU A 62 -14.40 -2.69 -17.90
C LEU A 62 -15.59 -3.62 -17.63
N ASP A 63 -15.94 -4.49 -18.58
CA ASP A 63 -17.04 -5.46 -18.45
C ASP A 63 -16.83 -6.42 -17.27
N PHE A 64 -15.57 -6.82 -16.99
CA PHE A 64 -15.25 -7.60 -15.79
C PHE A 64 -15.67 -6.87 -14.53
N PHE A 65 -15.37 -5.58 -14.42
CA PHE A 65 -15.70 -4.79 -13.23
C PHE A 65 -17.17 -4.40 -13.14
N HIS A 66 -17.89 -4.31 -14.23
CA HIS A 66 -19.37 -4.25 -14.23
C HIS A 66 -19.96 -5.51 -13.60
N ARG A 67 -19.41 -6.71 -13.96
CA ARG A 67 -19.83 -7.98 -13.32
C ARG A 67 -19.48 -8.01 -11.83
N VAL A 68 -18.31 -7.49 -11.41
CA VAL A 68 -17.96 -7.34 -9.99
C VAL A 68 -19.07 -6.60 -9.24
N VAL A 69 -19.45 -5.41 -9.72
CA VAL A 69 -20.48 -4.59 -9.08
C VAL A 69 -21.84 -5.31 -9.06
N ALA A 70 -22.21 -5.99 -10.13
CA ALA A 70 -23.46 -6.76 -10.19
C ALA A 70 -23.49 -7.89 -9.14
N LEU A 71 -22.40 -8.66 -9.04
CA LEU A 71 -22.28 -9.74 -8.04
C LEU A 71 -22.22 -9.20 -6.60
N GLN A 72 -21.54 -8.08 -6.37
CA GLN A 72 -21.51 -7.41 -5.08
C GLN A 72 -22.92 -6.97 -4.64
N LYS A 73 -23.72 -6.43 -5.57
CA LYS A 73 -25.13 -6.08 -5.31
C LYS A 73 -25.98 -7.33 -5.03
N GLN A 74 -25.74 -8.40 -5.76
CA GLN A 74 -26.49 -9.65 -5.61
C GLN A 74 -26.23 -10.31 -4.25
N PHE A 75 -24.98 -10.39 -3.80
CA PHE A 75 -24.60 -11.10 -2.58
C PHE A 75 -24.49 -10.20 -1.35
N GLY A 76 -24.38 -8.88 -1.54
CA GLY A 76 -24.09 -7.91 -0.47
C GLY A 76 -25.29 -7.20 0.11
N ALA A 77 -26.51 -7.78 0.02
CA ALA A 77 -27.72 -7.16 0.57
C ALA A 77 -27.54 -6.79 2.06
N GLY A 78 -27.75 -5.52 2.40
CA GLY A 78 -27.58 -5.00 3.77
C GLY A 78 -26.13 -4.76 4.22
N LYS A 79 -25.16 -4.88 3.33
CA LYS A 79 -23.74 -4.55 3.57
C LYS A 79 -23.33 -3.27 2.86
N GLN A 80 -22.37 -2.56 3.45
CA GLN A 80 -21.71 -1.41 2.81
C GLN A 80 -20.43 -1.91 2.13
N ILE A 81 -20.45 -1.96 0.80
CA ILE A 81 -19.33 -2.48 0.02
C ILE A 81 -18.49 -1.32 -0.49
N GLN A 82 -17.21 -1.38 -0.18
CA GLN A 82 -16.18 -0.46 -0.64
C GLN A 82 -15.21 -1.19 -1.56
N ASN A 83 -14.72 -0.49 -2.57
CA ASN A 83 -13.74 -1.03 -3.49
C ASN A 83 -12.52 -0.11 -3.57
N ALA A 84 -11.32 -0.70 -3.40
CA ALA A 84 -10.04 -0.05 -3.67
C ALA A 84 -9.41 -0.69 -4.91
N PHE A 85 -8.93 0.14 -5.82
CA PHE A 85 -8.43 -0.26 -7.13
C PHE A 85 -7.03 0.30 -7.36
N GLN A 86 -6.02 -0.57 -7.31
CA GLN A 86 -4.64 -0.16 -7.54
C GLN A 86 -4.26 -0.36 -9.00
N THR A 87 -3.81 0.72 -9.66
CA THR A 87 -3.47 0.71 -11.08
C THR A 87 -2.24 1.56 -11.40
N ASN A 88 -1.57 1.21 -12.49
CA ASN A 88 -0.55 2.06 -13.10
C ASN A 88 -1.13 3.24 -13.93
N GLY A 89 -2.43 3.29 -14.12
CA GLY A 89 -3.14 4.39 -14.78
C GLY A 89 -3.12 4.39 -16.31
N ILE A 90 -2.27 3.60 -16.96
CA ILE A 90 -2.02 3.69 -18.42
C ILE A 90 -3.27 3.48 -19.27
N LEU A 91 -4.22 2.66 -18.81
CA LEU A 91 -5.45 2.33 -19.55
C LEU A 91 -6.68 3.11 -19.05
N LEU A 92 -6.52 4.00 -18.06
CA LEU A 92 -7.63 4.82 -17.59
C LEU A 92 -8.05 5.82 -18.67
N ASN A 93 -9.31 5.76 -19.04
CA ASN A 93 -9.98 6.63 -19.99
C ASN A 93 -11.31 7.13 -19.41
N ASP A 94 -12.08 7.90 -20.18
CA ASP A 94 -13.35 8.48 -19.75
C ASP A 94 -14.35 7.43 -19.27
N ALA A 95 -14.42 6.27 -19.92
CA ALA A 95 -15.32 5.19 -19.52
C ALA A 95 -14.92 4.59 -18.18
N TRP A 96 -13.62 4.36 -17.96
CA TRP A 96 -13.09 3.93 -16.66
C TRP A 96 -13.36 4.95 -15.56
N CYS A 97 -13.08 6.24 -15.82
CA CYS A 97 -13.27 7.27 -14.80
C CYS A 97 -14.74 7.46 -14.42
N ARG A 98 -15.66 7.40 -15.39
CA ARG A 98 -17.11 7.37 -15.10
C ARG A 98 -17.49 6.17 -14.23
N PHE A 99 -17.06 4.97 -14.61
CA PHE A 99 -17.34 3.76 -13.83
C PHE A 99 -16.84 3.87 -12.38
N LEU A 100 -15.60 4.33 -12.19
CA LEU A 100 -14.98 4.48 -10.86
C LEU A 100 -15.72 5.52 -10.02
N HIS A 101 -16.09 6.66 -10.62
CA HIS A 101 -16.88 7.71 -9.97
C HIS A 101 -18.27 7.20 -9.57
N ASP A 102 -19.01 6.65 -10.53
CA ASP A 102 -20.43 6.25 -10.34
C ASP A 102 -20.60 5.14 -9.31
N ASN A 103 -19.55 4.37 -9.06
CA ASN A 103 -19.54 3.29 -8.07
C ASN A 103 -18.73 3.63 -6.80
N ASN A 104 -18.24 4.86 -6.65
CA ASN A 104 -17.47 5.34 -5.49
C ASN A 104 -16.22 4.49 -5.18
N TRP A 105 -15.44 4.16 -6.20
CA TRP A 105 -14.22 3.39 -6.03
C TRP A 105 -13.04 4.29 -5.68
N LEU A 106 -12.25 3.88 -4.67
CA LEU A 106 -10.99 4.53 -4.35
C LEU A 106 -9.89 4.01 -5.28
N VAL A 107 -9.20 4.91 -5.96
CA VAL A 107 -8.10 4.55 -6.86
C VAL A 107 -6.75 4.80 -6.20
N GLY A 108 -5.92 3.77 -6.14
CA GLY A 108 -4.49 3.91 -5.83
C GLY A 108 -3.71 4.06 -7.13
N LEU A 109 -3.34 5.29 -7.50
CA LEU A 109 -2.58 5.57 -8.71
C LEU A 109 -1.09 5.47 -8.41
N SER A 110 -0.39 4.61 -9.16
CA SER A 110 1.06 4.45 -9.02
C SER A 110 1.82 5.56 -9.73
N LEU A 111 2.54 6.41 -8.97
CA LEU A 111 3.33 7.52 -9.52
C LEU A 111 4.56 7.79 -8.64
N ASP A 112 5.77 7.57 -9.14
CA ASP A 112 7.01 7.65 -8.38
C ASP A 112 7.71 9.01 -8.43
N GLY A 113 6.96 10.09 -8.67
CA GLY A 113 7.48 11.45 -8.68
C GLY A 113 7.57 12.09 -10.06
N PRO A 114 8.41 13.12 -10.27
CA PRO A 114 8.67 13.77 -11.55
C PRO A 114 9.12 12.79 -12.64
N ALA A 115 8.99 13.17 -13.91
CA ALA A 115 9.19 12.32 -15.07
C ALA A 115 10.51 11.55 -15.07
N ASP A 116 11.61 12.23 -14.78
CA ASP A 116 12.96 11.64 -14.76
C ASP A 116 13.11 10.56 -13.67
N LEU A 117 12.46 10.72 -12.52
CA LEU A 117 12.48 9.76 -11.42
C LEU A 117 11.50 8.60 -11.67
N HIS A 118 10.31 8.90 -12.18
CA HIS A 118 9.31 7.90 -12.52
C HIS A 118 9.77 7.00 -13.67
N ASP A 119 10.19 7.58 -14.77
CA ASP A 119 10.54 6.87 -16.00
C ASP A 119 11.87 6.11 -15.89
N ALA A 120 12.67 6.37 -14.84
CA ALA A 120 13.86 5.58 -14.55
C ALA A 120 13.53 4.10 -14.24
N PHE A 121 12.34 3.84 -13.65
CA PHE A 121 11.94 2.50 -13.23
C PHE A 121 10.63 2.03 -13.83
N ARG A 122 9.65 2.93 -14.04
CA ARG A 122 8.32 2.57 -14.53
C ARG A 122 8.25 2.77 -16.04
N VAL A 123 8.68 1.76 -16.75
CA VAL A 123 8.72 1.75 -18.22
C VAL A 123 7.67 0.81 -18.80
N SER A 124 7.30 1.06 -20.06
CA SER A 124 6.50 0.12 -20.83
C SER A 124 7.29 -1.15 -21.16
N ARG A 125 6.62 -2.21 -21.61
CA ARG A 125 7.29 -3.45 -22.08
C ARG A 125 8.29 -3.24 -23.24
N ARG A 126 8.25 -2.07 -23.87
CA ARG A 126 9.21 -1.66 -24.93
C ARG A 126 10.30 -0.70 -24.38
N GLY A 127 10.36 -0.53 -23.06
CA GLY A 127 11.32 0.40 -22.42
C GLY A 127 10.99 1.88 -22.56
N ASN A 128 9.80 2.24 -23.09
CA ASN A 128 9.42 3.65 -23.27
C ASN A 128 8.96 4.30 -21.96
N PRO A 129 9.16 5.62 -21.79
CA PRO A 129 8.63 6.41 -20.69
C PRO A 129 7.11 6.28 -20.52
N THR A 130 6.62 6.36 -19.29
CA THR A 130 5.20 6.21 -18.97
C THR A 130 4.61 7.36 -18.19
N HIS A 131 5.43 8.23 -17.60
CA HIS A 131 5.01 9.35 -16.76
C HIS A 131 3.92 10.21 -17.40
N GLN A 132 4.10 10.65 -18.67
CA GLN A 132 3.12 11.50 -19.35
C GLN A 132 1.74 10.83 -19.47
N LYS A 133 1.70 9.51 -19.68
CA LYS A 133 0.43 8.76 -19.74
C LYS A 133 -0.24 8.68 -18.37
N VAL A 134 0.54 8.49 -17.30
CA VAL A 134 0.04 8.50 -15.93
C VAL A 134 -0.52 9.88 -15.58
N MET A 135 0.16 10.96 -15.98
CA MET A 135 -0.33 12.33 -15.77
C MET A 135 -1.64 12.60 -16.52
N THR A 136 -1.81 12.06 -17.73
CA THR A 136 -3.09 12.13 -18.47
C THR A 136 -4.19 11.40 -17.71
N ALA A 137 -3.90 10.22 -17.17
CA ALA A 137 -4.85 9.47 -16.34
C ALA A 137 -5.21 10.23 -15.06
N LEU A 138 -4.22 10.83 -14.39
CA LEU A 138 -4.43 11.65 -13.20
C LEU A 138 -5.38 12.83 -13.49
N GLN A 139 -5.15 13.55 -14.59
CA GLN A 139 -6.03 14.65 -15.02
C GLN A 139 -7.47 14.19 -15.20
N LYS A 140 -7.68 13.00 -15.79
CA LYS A 140 -9.02 12.42 -15.93
C LYS A 140 -9.64 12.05 -14.58
N LEU A 141 -8.88 11.47 -13.64
CA LEU A 141 -9.37 11.18 -12.29
C LEU A 141 -9.88 12.47 -11.61
N VAL A 142 -9.13 13.58 -11.73
CA VAL A 142 -9.54 14.89 -11.21
C VAL A 142 -10.78 15.43 -11.93
N GLU A 143 -10.81 15.39 -13.26
CA GLU A 143 -11.92 15.86 -14.09
C GLU A 143 -13.23 15.14 -13.75
N TYR A 144 -13.18 13.82 -13.61
CA TYR A 144 -14.31 12.99 -13.25
C TYR A 144 -14.60 12.91 -11.75
N ARG A 145 -13.83 13.62 -10.91
CA ARG A 145 -13.97 13.62 -9.44
C ARG A 145 -13.90 12.22 -8.83
N VAL A 146 -13.06 11.36 -9.39
CA VAL A 146 -12.78 10.05 -8.80
C VAL A 146 -11.89 10.26 -7.58
N GLU A 147 -12.21 9.63 -6.46
CA GLU A 147 -11.34 9.65 -5.30
C GLU A 147 -10.09 8.80 -5.54
N PHE A 148 -8.92 9.39 -5.30
CA PHE A 148 -7.65 8.67 -5.48
C PHE A 148 -6.58 9.09 -4.49
N ASN A 149 -5.66 8.18 -4.25
CA ASN A 149 -4.39 8.43 -3.56
C ASN A 149 -3.21 8.12 -4.49
N LEU A 150 -2.05 8.71 -4.19
CA LEU A 150 -0.81 8.40 -4.90
C LEU A 150 -0.02 7.34 -4.14
N LEU A 151 0.31 6.26 -4.84
CA LEU A 151 1.18 5.19 -4.38
C LEU A 151 2.58 5.45 -4.95
N VAL A 152 3.51 5.76 -4.08
CA VAL A 152 4.85 6.22 -4.43
C VAL A 152 5.88 5.22 -3.93
N VAL A 153 6.52 4.48 -4.82
CA VAL A 153 7.64 3.62 -4.45
C VAL A 153 8.88 4.48 -4.26
N VAL A 154 9.41 4.47 -3.04
CA VAL A 154 10.67 5.16 -2.70
C VAL A 154 11.82 4.19 -2.89
N ASN A 155 12.65 4.46 -3.88
CA ASN A 155 13.77 3.67 -4.31
C ASN A 155 15.11 4.41 -4.11
N ARG A 156 16.23 3.81 -4.49
CA ARG A 156 17.57 4.40 -4.32
C ARG A 156 17.72 5.76 -5.03
N LEU A 157 17.04 5.97 -6.16
CA LEU A 157 17.18 7.20 -6.95
C LEU A 157 16.38 8.34 -6.35
N ASN A 158 15.07 8.14 -6.13
CA ASN A 158 14.18 9.21 -5.70
C ASN A 158 14.28 9.52 -4.20
N SER A 159 14.78 8.59 -3.38
CA SER A 159 15.05 8.83 -1.95
C SER A 159 16.07 9.94 -1.69
N ASN A 160 16.91 10.27 -2.66
CA ASN A 160 17.91 11.32 -2.57
C ASN A 160 17.35 12.73 -2.91
N GLN A 161 16.07 12.82 -3.28
CA GLN A 161 15.43 14.08 -3.68
C GLN A 161 14.09 14.31 -2.94
N PRO A 162 14.07 14.19 -1.59
CA PRO A 162 12.82 14.18 -0.81
C PRO A 162 11.99 15.45 -0.96
N GLU A 163 12.62 16.63 -0.94
CA GLU A 163 11.93 17.92 -1.06
C GLU A 163 11.30 18.09 -2.45
N ARG A 164 12.07 17.78 -3.51
CA ARG A 164 11.56 17.80 -4.88
C ARG A 164 10.40 16.85 -5.08
N MET A 165 10.51 15.63 -4.54
CA MET A 165 9.45 14.63 -4.56
C MET A 165 8.19 15.15 -3.89
N TYR A 166 8.32 15.65 -2.66
CA TYR A 166 7.16 16.08 -1.89
C TYR A 166 6.48 17.32 -2.49
N HIS A 167 7.27 18.33 -2.89
CA HIS A 167 6.73 19.53 -3.54
C HIS A 167 6.01 19.22 -4.86
N TYR A 168 6.51 18.25 -5.61
CA TYR A 168 5.84 17.79 -6.83
C TYR A 168 4.52 17.07 -6.52
N LEU A 169 4.54 16.08 -5.63
CA LEU A 169 3.39 15.22 -5.36
C LEU A 169 2.21 15.96 -4.70
N ARG A 170 2.48 16.87 -3.76
CA ARG A 170 1.43 17.59 -3.02
C ARG A 170 0.56 18.52 -3.87
N GLN A 171 0.94 18.78 -5.13
CA GLN A 171 0.23 19.67 -6.06
C GLN A 171 -0.65 18.92 -7.06
N LEU A 172 -0.68 17.58 -7.02
CA LEU A 172 -1.28 16.75 -8.06
C LEU A 172 -2.79 16.46 -7.89
N GLY A 173 -3.50 17.27 -7.11
CA GLY A 173 -4.97 17.21 -7.05
C GLY A 173 -5.55 16.18 -6.07
N THR A 174 -4.72 15.45 -5.32
CA THR A 174 -5.14 14.65 -4.17
C THR A 174 -4.30 14.97 -2.95
N PRO A 175 -4.93 15.03 -1.74
CA PRO A 175 -4.18 15.21 -0.50
C PRO A 175 -3.58 13.92 0.05
N PHE A 176 -3.84 12.74 -0.54
CA PHE A 176 -3.47 11.45 0.05
C PHE A 176 -2.24 10.84 -0.62
N LEU A 177 -1.16 10.67 0.16
CA LEU A 177 0.11 10.12 -0.28
C LEU A 177 0.49 8.87 0.53
N GLN A 178 0.94 7.84 -0.16
CA GLN A 178 1.51 6.64 0.46
C GLN A 178 2.93 6.42 -0.06
N PHE A 179 3.93 6.61 0.79
CA PHE A 179 5.33 6.28 0.50
C PHE A 179 5.60 4.82 0.86
N ILE A 180 6.06 4.05 -0.11
CA ILE A 180 6.33 2.61 0.02
C ILE A 180 7.82 2.40 -0.21
N PRO A 181 8.60 2.01 0.81
CA PRO A 181 10.02 1.76 0.60
C PRO A 181 10.21 0.53 -0.28
N LEU A 182 11.04 0.63 -1.29
CA LEU A 182 11.47 -0.52 -2.08
C LEU A 182 12.53 -1.29 -1.28
N VAL A 183 12.20 -2.51 -0.91
CA VAL A 183 13.10 -3.44 -0.21
C VAL A 183 13.01 -4.80 -0.87
N GLU A 184 13.91 -5.05 -1.80
CA GLU A 184 14.10 -6.36 -2.43
C GLU A 184 15.49 -6.87 -2.11
N LEU A 185 15.60 -8.18 -1.89
CA LEU A 185 16.84 -8.85 -1.56
C LEU A 185 17.29 -9.69 -2.75
N ASP A 186 18.61 -9.69 -2.99
CA ASP A 186 19.25 -10.59 -3.96
C ASP A 186 19.34 -12.03 -3.39
N GLU A 187 19.88 -12.94 -4.15
CA GLU A 187 20.09 -14.36 -3.77
C GLU A 187 21.05 -14.55 -2.56
N HIS A 188 21.79 -13.51 -2.20
CA HIS A 188 22.68 -13.48 -1.04
C HIS A 188 22.07 -12.75 0.17
N GLY A 189 20.78 -12.39 0.12
CA GLY A 189 20.11 -11.67 1.21
C GLY A 189 20.53 -10.20 1.35
N ARG A 190 21.15 -9.58 0.32
CA ARG A 190 21.54 -8.17 0.31
C ARG A 190 20.51 -7.34 -0.47
N LEU A 191 20.40 -6.06 -0.12
CA LEU A 191 19.54 -5.14 -0.87
C LEU A 191 19.95 -5.08 -2.34
N THR A 192 18.96 -5.17 -3.24
CA THR A 192 19.18 -4.93 -4.68
C THR A 192 19.65 -3.50 -4.95
N ALA A 193 20.21 -3.26 -6.14
CA ALA A 193 20.71 -1.95 -6.53
C ALA A 193 19.61 -0.86 -6.57
N GLU A 194 18.36 -1.24 -6.78
CA GLU A 194 17.20 -0.37 -6.84
C GLU A 194 16.63 -0.05 -5.46
N SER A 195 16.84 -0.94 -4.49
CA SER A 195 16.30 -0.82 -3.14
C SER A 195 16.81 0.40 -2.40
N VAL A 196 15.95 1.01 -1.58
CA VAL A 196 16.32 2.14 -0.75
C VAL A 196 17.15 1.68 0.46
N GLU A 197 18.23 2.37 0.72
CA GLU A 197 19.04 2.14 1.91
C GLU A 197 18.39 2.73 3.16
N SER A 198 18.65 2.10 4.32
CA SER A 198 18.07 2.50 5.60
C SER A 198 18.26 3.98 5.93
N GLN A 199 19.47 4.50 5.75
CA GLN A 199 19.78 5.89 6.05
C GLN A 199 19.09 6.84 5.07
N ALA A 200 19.05 6.50 3.77
CA ALA A 200 18.36 7.28 2.75
C ALA A 200 16.85 7.32 3.00
N TRP A 201 16.26 6.18 3.40
CA TRP A 201 14.86 6.13 3.82
C TRP A 201 14.56 7.04 5.01
N GLY A 202 15.38 6.96 6.06
CA GLY A 202 15.24 7.83 7.23
C GLY A 202 15.38 9.31 6.91
N GLN A 203 16.34 9.67 6.05
CA GLN A 203 16.55 11.05 5.61
C GLN A 203 15.38 11.53 4.74
N PHE A 204 14.90 10.69 3.81
CA PHE A 204 13.71 10.98 3.02
C PHE A 204 12.51 11.32 3.90
N LEU A 205 12.21 10.48 4.87
CA LEU A 205 11.08 10.69 5.78
C LEU A 205 11.23 11.97 6.61
N LYS A 206 12.42 12.25 7.14
CA LYS A 206 12.69 13.46 7.93
C LYS A 206 12.52 14.73 7.09
N SER A 207 13.11 14.77 5.90
CA SER A 207 13.01 15.94 5.02
C SER A 207 11.56 16.22 4.59
N VAL A 208 10.80 15.18 4.23
CA VAL A 208 9.38 15.34 3.92
C VAL A 208 8.59 15.78 5.15
N PHE A 209 8.87 15.19 6.33
CA PHE A 209 8.21 15.55 7.58
C PHE A 209 8.45 17.00 7.98
N ASP A 210 9.66 17.51 7.78
CA ASP A 210 10.04 18.88 8.14
C ASP A 210 9.29 19.94 7.34
N ILE A 211 8.92 19.63 6.08
CA ILE A 211 8.04 20.48 5.27
C ILE A 211 6.59 20.29 5.72
N TRP A 212 6.14 19.04 5.78
CA TRP A 212 4.76 18.69 6.09
C TRP A 212 4.29 19.26 7.45
N VAL A 213 5.13 19.16 8.49
CA VAL A 213 4.78 19.61 9.85
C VAL A 213 4.64 21.13 9.95
N ARG A 214 5.26 21.89 9.03
CA ARG A 214 5.19 23.35 8.98
C ARG A 214 4.11 23.90 8.07
N GLU A 215 3.72 23.13 7.05
CA GLU A 215 2.92 23.67 5.94
C GLU A 215 1.61 22.91 5.71
N ASP A 216 1.54 21.61 6.00
CA ASP A 216 0.52 20.75 5.41
C ASP A 216 -0.27 19.87 6.38
N ILE A 217 -0.12 20.02 7.71
CA ILE A 217 -0.94 19.25 8.68
C ILE A 217 -2.42 19.55 8.43
N GLY A 218 -3.21 18.48 8.22
CA GLY A 218 -4.63 18.57 7.92
C GLY A 218 -4.96 19.00 6.48
N ARG A 219 -3.94 19.16 5.63
CA ARG A 219 -4.09 19.47 4.20
C ARG A 219 -3.57 18.35 3.31
N VAL A 220 -2.47 17.73 3.69
CA VAL A 220 -1.89 16.56 3.04
C VAL A 220 -1.79 15.45 4.06
N TYR A 221 -2.26 14.27 3.71
CA TYR A 221 -2.28 13.07 4.53
C TYR A 221 -1.25 12.10 4.01
N ILE A 222 -0.21 11.86 4.82
CA ILE A 222 0.83 10.89 4.50
C ILE A 222 0.61 9.68 5.40
N GLN A 223 0.24 8.54 4.82
CA GLN A 223 -0.19 7.35 5.54
C GLN A 223 0.76 6.96 6.69
N LEU A 224 2.07 7.03 6.47
CA LEU A 224 3.07 6.72 7.50
C LEU A 224 3.04 7.72 8.66
N PHE A 225 2.85 9.01 8.38
CA PHE A 225 2.83 10.05 9.41
C PHE A 225 1.55 9.96 10.24
N ASP A 226 0.40 9.77 9.58
CA ASP A 226 -0.89 9.61 10.25
C ASP A 226 -0.90 8.34 11.12
N SER A 227 -0.38 7.21 10.58
CA SER A 227 -0.24 5.98 11.36
C SER A 227 0.69 6.16 12.56
N THR A 228 1.81 6.89 12.39
CA THR A 228 2.75 7.19 13.49
C THR A 228 2.09 8.06 14.56
N LEU A 229 1.33 9.08 14.17
CA LEU A 229 0.56 9.92 15.09
C LEU A 229 -0.50 9.10 15.84
N GLY A 230 -1.18 8.20 15.14
CA GLY A 230 -2.13 7.24 15.74
C GLY A 230 -1.47 6.42 16.87
N VAL A 231 -0.25 5.91 16.65
CA VAL A 231 0.51 5.17 17.67
C VAL A 231 0.88 6.07 18.86
N TRP A 232 1.22 7.34 18.64
CA TRP A 232 1.41 8.31 19.72
C TRP A 232 0.12 8.57 20.52
N CYS A 233 -1.04 8.52 19.87
CA CYS A 233 -2.36 8.64 20.50
C CYS A 233 -2.82 7.37 21.24
N GLY A 234 -2.09 6.26 21.10
CA GLY A 234 -2.41 4.99 21.76
C GLY A 234 -3.16 3.97 20.88
N TYR A 235 -3.33 4.27 19.60
CA TYR A 235 -3.93 3.34 18.64
C TYR A 235 -2.88 2.38 18.04
N PRO A 236 -3.25 1.18 17.63
CA PRO A 236 -2.37 0.31 16.86
C PRO A 236 -2.06 0.93 15.49
N SER A 237 -0.90 0.58 14.92
CA SER A 237 -0.56 1.01 13.56
C SER A 237 -1.59 0.51 12.56
N GLN A 238 -2.05 1.39 11.67
CA GLN A 238 -2.95 1.07 10.57
C GLN A 238 -2.22 0.51 9.35
N MET A 239 -0.88 0.54 9.36
CA MET A 239 -0.06 -0.01 8.28
C MET A 239 0.33 -1.45 8.59
N CYS A 240 0.05 -2.38 7.67
CA CYS A 240 0.41 -3.79 7.80
C CYS A 240 1.91 -3.97 8.11
N ALA A 241 2.79 -3.24 7.41
CA ALA A 241 4.23 -3.31 7.64
C ALA A 241 4.63 -2.96 9.08
N LEU A 242 3.89 -2.07 9.75
CA LEU A 242 4.21 -1.57 11.09
C LEU A 242 3.27 -2.09 12.18
N SER A 243 2.35 -3.01 11.87
CA SER A 243 1.47 -3.66 12.85
C SER A 243 2.19 -4.81 13.57
N GLN A 244 1.65 -5.22 14.71
CA GLN A 244 2.27 -6.24 15.58
C GLN A 244 2.34 -7.62 14.92
N ASP A 245 1.27 -8.03 14.27
CA ASP A 245 1.14 -9.31 13.59
C ASP A 245 0.91 -9.08 12.10
N CYS A 246 1.30 -10.04 11.26
CA CYS A 246 0.80 -10.13 9.90
C CYS A 246 -0.64 -10.64 9.99
N GLY A 247 -1.52 -10.12 9.19
CA GLY A 247 -2.85 -10.63 9.31
C GLY A 247 -3.74 -10.25 8.15
N HIS A 248 -4.41 -11.24 7.64
CA HIS A 248 -5.60 -11.11 6.81
C HIS A 248 -5.41 -10.30 5.51
N ALA A 249 -4.17 -10.01 5.10
CA ALA A 249 -3.84 -9.38 3.82
C ALA A 249 -3.63 -10.45 2.71
N PHE A 250 -4.48 -11.45 2.68
CA PHE A 250 -4.40 -12.54 1.72
C PHE A 250 -4.42 -12.05 0.27
N ALA A 251 -3.66 -12.75 -0.58
CA ALA A 251 -3.68 -12.57 -2.02
C ALA A 251 -4.43 -13.73 -2.68
N LEU A 252 -5.52 -13.41 -3.36
CA LEU A 252 -6.26 -14.36 -4.19
C LEU A 252 -5.83 -14.21 -5.64
N GLU A 253 -5.29 -15.28 -6.21
CA GLU A 253 -4.91 -15.38 -7.61
C GLU A 253 -6.12 -15.62 -8.52
N ALA A 254 -5.94 -15.34 -9.81
CA ALA A 254 -7.00 -15.47 -10.83
C ALA A 254 -7.57 -16.89 -10.98
N ASN A 255 -6.80 -17.91 -10.60
CA ASN A 255 -7.22 -19.32 -10.61
C ASN A 255 -7.90 -19.79 -9.31
N GLY A 256 -8.16 -18.88 -8.36
CA GLY A 256 -8.77 -19.20 -7.08
C GLY A 256 -7.80 -19.66 -5.99
N ASP A 257 -6.50 -19.70 -6.24
CA ASP A 257 -5.50 -19.97 -5.21
C ASP A 257 -5.34 -18.82 -4.23
N LEU A 258 -5.38 -19.12 -2.95
CA LEU A 258 -5.22 -18.16 -1.87
C LEU A 258 -3.83 -18.28 -1.23
N TYR A 259 -3.15 -17.16 -1.12
CA TYR A 259 -1.82 -17.04 -0.51
C TYR A 259 -1.86 -16.19 0.76
N GLN A 260 -0.87 -16.40 1.65
CA GLN A 260 -0.74 -15.73 2.94
C GLN A 260 -0.70 -14.19 2.84
N CYS A 261 -0.03 -13.68 1.78
CA CYS A 261 0.16 -12.25 1.55
C CYS A 261 0.59 -12.03 0.09
N ASP A 262 0.42 -10.84 -0.46
CA ASP A 262 0.85 -10.55 -1.83
C ASP A 262 2.38 -10.54 -2.02
N HIS A 263 3.13 -10.25 -0.98
CA HIS A 263 4.60 -10.42 -0.98
C HIS A 263 5.02 -11.89 -0.97
N TYR A 264 4.15 -12.80 -0.60
CA TYR A 264 4.41 -14.22 -0.40
C TYR A 264 3.58 -15.11 -1.34
N VAL A 265 3.41 -14.69 -2.59
CA VAL A 265 2.80 -15.52 -3.63
C VAL A 265 3.84 -16.51 -4.18
N TYR A 266 4.12 -17.53 -3.37
CA TYR A 266 5.03 -18.64 -3.66
C TYR A 266 4.37 -19.95 -3.21
N PRO A 267 4.69 -21.11 -3.84
CA PRO A 267 4.03 -22.38 -3.55
C PRO A 267 3.97 -22.74 -2.06
N GLN A 268 5.03 -22.51 -1.32
CA GLN A 268 5.11 -22.82 0.13
C GLN A 268 4.20 -21.96 1.01
N TYR A 269 3.72 -20.82 0.51
CA TYR A 269 2.80 -19.90 1.22
C TYR A 269 1.37 -19.98 0.73
N ARG A 270 1.07 -20.96 -0.14
CA ARG A 270 -0.29 -21.21 -0.62
C ARG A 270 -1.11 -21.85 0.50
N LEU A 271 -2.25 -21.24 0.85
CA LEU A 271 -3.19 -21.77 1.85
C LEU A 271 -4.13 -22.83 1.28
N GLY A 272 -4.51 -22.69 0.02
CA GLY A 272 -5.45 -23.57 -0.65
C GLY A 272 -6.11 -22.87 -1.83
N ASN A 273 -7.23 -23.45 -2.29
CA ASN A 273 -8.01 -22.91 -3.39
C ASN A 273 -9.48 -22.75 -2.97
N ILE A 274 -10.09 -21.60 -3.30
CA ILE A 274 -11.45 -21.24 -2.87
C ILE A 274 -12.55 -22.13 -3.48
N HIS A 275 -12.24 -22.86 -4.55
CA HIS A 275 -13.17 -23.84 -5.14
C HIS A 275 -13.26 -25.13 -4.33
N HIS A 276 -12.26 -25.43 -3.50
CA HIS A 276 -12.20 -26.67 -2.72
C HIS A 276 -12.41 -26.42 -1.23
N THR A 277 -11.97 -25.27 -0.73
CA THR A 277 -12.04 -24.93 0.70
C THR A 277 -12.55 -23.49 0.85
N PRO A 278 -13.62 -23.28 1.61
CA PRO A 278 -14.17 -21.94 1.81
C PRO A 278 -13.16 -20.95 2.39
N LEU A 279 -13.20 -19.70 1.96
CA LEU A 279 -12.29 -18.62 2.36
C LEU A 279 -12.21 -18.46 3.89
N LYS A 280 -13.36 -18.59 4.58
CA LYS A 280 -13.44 -18.56 6.05
C LYS A 280 -12.63 -19.67 6.69
N ALA A 281 -12.63 -20.88 6.13
CA ALA A 281 -11.87 -22.02 6.63
C ALA A 281 -10.38 -21.85 6.38
N LEU A 282 -10.00 -21.36 5.18
CA LEU A 282 -8.59 -21.04 4.86
C LEU A 282 -8.04 -19.97 5.81
N ASN A 283 -8.79 -18.91 6.09
CA ASN A 283 -8.41 -17.87 7.04
C ASN A 283 -8.25 -18.42 8.48
N ALA A 284 -9.08 -19.36 8.89
CA ALA A 284 -9.03 -19.96 10.23
C ALA A 284 -8.00 -21.08 10.36
N SER A 285 -7.29 -21.44 9.29
CA SER A 285 -6.33 -22.55 9.29
C SER A 285 -5.16 -22.32 10.24
N PRO A 286 -4.57 -23.38 10.81
CA PRO A 286 -3.36 -23.27 11.62
C PRO A 286 -2.20 -22.61 10.88
N GLN A 287 -2.08 -22.87 9.57
CA GLN A 287 -1.06 -22.26 8.71
C GLN A 287 -1.23 -20.75 8.58
N ALA A 288 -2.46 -20.24 8.41
CA ALA A 288 -2.73 -18.80 8.34
C ALA A 288 -2.43 -18.11 9.68
N LYS A 289 -2.81 -18.73 10.80
CA LYS A 289 -2.52 -18.21 12.14
C LYS A 289 -1.01 -18.16 12.43
N ALA A 290 -0.30 -19.25 12.16
CA ALA A 290 1.15 -19.32 12.35
C ALA A 290 1.88 -18.24 11.52
N PHE A 291 1.48 -18.02 10.27
CA PHE A 291 2.03 -16.95 9.44
C PHE A 291 1.73 -15.56 10.04
N GLY A 292 0.53 -15.34 10.54
CA GLY A 292 0.16 -14.09 11.21
C GLY A 292 1.08 -13.78 12.39
N GLU A 293 1.36 -14.78 13.21
CA GLU A 293 2.22 -14.66 14.39
C GLU A 293 3.72 -14.59 14.07
N LEU A 294 4.13 -15.05 12.89
CA LEU A 294 5.55 -15.11 12.47
C LEU A 294 6.25 -13.76 12.63
N LYS A 295 5.55 -12.68 12.32
CA LYS A 295 6.09 -11.33 12.42
C LYS A 295 6.56 -11.00 13.84
N ARG A 296 5.79 -11.39 14.84
CA ARG A 296 6.08 -11.17 16.27
C ARG A 296 7.09 -12.19 16.80
N THR A 297 6.96 -13.46 16.41
CA THR A 297 7.78 -14.54 16.95
C THR A 297 9.20 -14.59 16.39
N THR A 298 9.44 -13.97 15.22
CA THR A 298 10.78 -13.90 14.58
C THR A 298 11.51 -12.59 14.81
N LEU A 299 11.07 -11.77 15.76
CA LEU A 299 11.78 -10.54 16.12
C LEU A 299 13.17 -10.86 16.71
N SER A 300 14.19 -10.13 16.26
CA SER A 300 15.51 -10.18 16.89
C SER A 300 15.47 -9.76 18.36
N ALA A 301 16.40 -10.23 19.18
CA ALA A 301 16.56 -9.80 20.57
C ALA A 301 16.71 -8.27 20.68
N ALA A 302 17.42 -7.65 19.74
CA ALA A 302 17.56 -6.20 19.65
C ALA A 302 16.23 -5.47 19.42
N CYS A 303 15.33 -6.05 18.64
CA CYS A 303 13.98 -5.52 18.44
C CYS A 303 13.13 -5.68 19.69
N GLN A 304 13.19 -6.82 20.37
CA GLN A 304 12.42 -7.08 21.59
C GLN A 304 12.79 -6.12 22.72
N ALA A 305 14.08 -5.74 22.85
CA ALA A 305 14.57 -4.78 23.81
C ALA A 305 14.42 -3.30 23.38
N CYS A 306 13.87 -3.03 22.20
CA CYS A 306 13.83 -1.67 21.64
C CYS A 306 12.68 -0.86 22.19
N SER A 307 12.98 0.32 22.77
CA SER A 307 11.96 1.26 23.27
C SER A 307 11.02 1.82 22.18
N LEU A 308 11.38 1.69 20.91
CA LEU A 308 10.61 2.14 19.77
C LEU A 308 9.83 0.99 19.08
N LEU A 309 9.86 -0.22 19.62
CA LEU A 309 9.23 -1.40 19.01
C LEU A 309 7.76 -1.16 18.64
N ARG A 310 7.01 -0.48 19.51
CA ARG A 310 5.58 -0.19 19.30
C ARG A 310 5.25 0.60 18.03
N PHE A 311 6.23 1.27 17.41
CA PHE A 311 6.04 2.07 16.20
C PHE A 311 6.29 1.28 14.93
N CYS A 312 7.15 0.27 14.95
CA CYS A 312 7.53 -0.46 13.74
C CYS A 312 7.32 -1.97 13.83
N HIS A 313 7.18 -2.53 15.04
CA HIS A 313 7.04 -3.98 15.28
C HIS A 313 8.02 -4.83 14.45
N GLY A 314 9.24 -4.28 14.23
CA GLY A 314 10.27 -4.93 13.44
C GLY A 314 10.03 -4.90 11.93
N ASP A 315 9.08 -4.07 11.44
CA ASP A 315 8.73 -3.92 10.02
C ASP A 315 8.20 -5.22 9.36
N CYS A 316 7.96 -5.22 8.06
CA CYS A 316 7.53 -6.38 7.30
C CYS A 316 8.57 -7.52 7.38
N PRO A 317 8.18 -8.77 7.62
CA PRO A 317 9.12 -9.90 7.62
C PRO A 317 9.93 -10.01 6.31
N LYS A 318 9.35 -9.61 5.17
CA LYS A 318 10.07 -9.58 3.89
C LYS A 318 11.24 -8.58 3.87
N HIS A 319 11.20 -7.56 4.71
CA HIS A 319 12.24 -6.54 4.81
C HIS A 319 13.33 -6.87 5.84
N ARG A 320 13.29 -8.06 6.44
CA ARG A 320 14.22 -8.47 7.51
C ARG A 320 15.37 -9.29 6.97
N ASP A 321 16.52 -9.10 7.59
CA ASP A 321 17.65 -9.98 7.44
C ASP A 321 17.46 -11.32 8.19
N GLU A 322 18.42 -12.22 8.10
CA GLU A 322 18.41 -13.52 8.78
C GLU A 322 18.34 -13.42 10.31
N SER A 323 18.76 -12.29 10.90
CA SER A 323 18.65 -12.05 12.35
C SER A 323 17.24 -11.63 12.80
N GLY A 324 16.29 -11.45 11.86
CA GLY A 324 14.96 -10.94 12.12
C GLY A 324 14.89 -9.42 12.32
N LYS A 325 15.92 -8.67 11.94
CA LYS A 325 15.99 -7.21 12.01
C LYS A 325 15.67 -6.60 10.65
N SER A 326 14.86 -5.56 10.62
CA SER A 326 14.55 -4.85 9.38
C SER A 326 15.80 -4.19 8.78
N MET A 327 15.96 -4.33 7.47
CA MET A 327 16.95 -3.61 6.66
C MET A 327 16.77 -2.10 6.74
N LEU A 328 15.57 -1.61 7.09
CA LEU A 328 15.25 -0.19 7.25
C LEU A 328 15.28 0.31 8.71
N CYS A 329 15.73 -0.53 9.65
CA CYS A 329 15.65 -0.25 11.10
C CYS A 329 16.28 1.10 11.49
N ALA A 330 17.47 1.45 10.97
CA ALA A 330 18.13 2.71 11.29
C ALA A 330 17.29 3.92 10.84
N GLY A 331 16.74 3.86 9.61
CA GLY A 331 15.91 4.91 9.05
C GLY A 331 14.62 5.13 9.84
N TYR A 332 13.91 4.07 10.21
CA TYR A 332 12.72 4.20 11.07
C TYR A 332 13.06 4.78 12.46
N ARG A 333 14.14 4.34 13.07
CA ARG A 333 14.58 4.89 14.37
C ARG A 333 14.87 6.38 14.29
N ASP A 334 15.57 6.80 13.25
CA ASP A 334 15.92 8.21 13.05
C ASP A 334 14.68 9.06 12.80
N PHE A 335 13.77 8.59 11.94
CA PHE A 335 12.50 9.27 11.70
C PHE A 335 11.62 9.38 12.96
N ILE A 336 11.43 8.28 13.70
CA ILE A 336 10.59 8.27 14.91
C ILE A 336 11.15 9.23 15.96
N ARG A 337 12.47 9.25 16.16
CA ARG A 337 13.12 10.17 17.11
C ARG A 337 13.01 11.62 16.66
N HIS A 338 13.25 11.89 15.39
CA HIS A 338 13.16 13.23 14.80
C HIS A 338 11.75 13.81 14.89
N SER A 339 10.74 13.02 14.54
CA SER A 339 9.34 13.46 14.56
C SER A 339 8.73 13.53 15.97
N ALA A 340 9.30 12.84 16.96
CA ALA A 340 8.73 12.67 18.30
C ALA A 340 8.34 13.99 19.01
N PRO A 341 9.12 15.07 19.00
CA PRO A 341 8.72 16.32 19.66
C PRO A 341 7.41 16.87 19.10
N HIS A 342 7.31 16.93 17.78
CA HIS A 342 6.13 17.42 17.05
C HIS A 342 4.92 16.50 17.21
N MET A 343 5.13 15.17 17.10
CA MET A 343 4.08 14.18 17.29
C MET A 343 3.47 14.22 18.69
N ARG A 344 4.28 14.48 19.72
CA ARG A 344 3.78 14.65 21.11
C ARG A 344 2.88 15.89 21.22
N VAL A 345 3.27 17.03 20.64
CA VAL A 345 2.44 18.24 20.65
C VAL A 345 1.12 17.99 19.92
N MET A 346 1.15 17.39 18.74
CA MET A 346 -0.06 17.03 17.98
C MET A 346 -0.98 16.08 18.77
N ARG A 347 -0.42 15.04 19.42
CA ARG A 347 -1.17 14.15 20.32
C ARG A 347 -1.85 14.93 21.45
N ASP A 348 -1.12 15.87 22.09
CA ASP A 348 -1.63 16.60 23.24
C ASP A 348 -2.73 17.60 22.83
N LEU A 349 -2.63 18.20 21.64
CA LEU A 349 -3.70 18.98 21.02
C LEU A 349 -4.95 18.11 20.79
N ILE A 350 -4.79 16.92 20.18
CA ILE A 350 -5.91 15.98 19.95
C ILE A 350 -6.59 15.60 21.26
N ARG A 351 -5.83 15.30 22.31
CA ARG A 351 -6.36 14.99 23.65
C ARG A 351 -7.16 16.15 24.27
N GLN A 352 -6.84 17.38 23.88
CA GLN A 352 -7.57 18.58 24.25
C GLN A 352 -8.73 18.93 23.30
N HIS A 353 -9.09 18.03 22.38
CA HIS A 353 -10.10 18.26 21.31
C HIS A 353 -9.76 19.45 20.40
N ARG A 354 -8.47 19.74 20.23
CA ARG A 354 -7.94 20.78 19.37
C ARG A 354 -7.34 20.18 18.10
N SER A 355 -7.29 20.99 17.05
CA SER A 355 -6.71 20.55 15.77
C SER A 355 -5.18 20.36 15.87
N PRO A 356 -4.62 19.23 15.43
CA PRO A 356 -3.17 19.06 15.35
C PRO A 356 -2.50 20.09 14.42
N ALA A 357 -3.26 20.70 13.50
CA ALA A 357 -2.79 21.75 12.59
C ALA A 357 -2.38 23.05 13.32
N GLU A 358 -2.83 23.26 14.55
CA GLU A 358 -2.41 24.40 15.37
C GLU A 358 -0.90 24.42 15.64
N LEU A 359 -0.23 23.25 15.58
CA LEU A 359 1.22 23.16 15.66
C LEU A 359 1.91 24.03 14.60
N MET A 360 1.35 24.15 13.38
CA MET A 360 1.94 24.99 12.32
C MET A 360 2.04 26.46 12.75
N ALA A 361 1.00 26.99 13.42
CA ALA A 361 1.02 28.35 13.96
C ALA A 361 2.05 28.52 15.09
N MET A 362 2.15 27.53 15.98
CA MET A 362 3.15 27.53 17.06
C MET A 362 4.58 27.56 16.54
N LEU A 363 4.87 26.79 15.47
CA LEU A 363 6.18 26.74 14.83
C LEU A 363 6.54 28.04 14.08
N ARG A 364 5.54 28.82 13.66
CA ARG A 364 5.76 30.17 13.08
C ARG A 364 6.03 31.23 14.14
N ALA A 365 5.33 31.16 15.26
CA ALA A 365 5.47 32.12 16.37
C ALA A 365 6.79 31.96 17.15
N GLY A 366 7.42 30.80 17.11
CA GLY A 366 8.71 30.51 17.75
C GLY A 366 9.93 30.88 16.91
N ARG A 367 9.73 31.48 15.73
CA ARG A 367 10.77 32.08 14.89
C ARG A 367 10.79 33.58 15.10
#